data_d037738f30fe62e9f03985babeb52559
#
_entry.id   d037738f30fe62e9f03985babeb52559
#
_cell.length_a   1.000
_cell.length_b   1.000
_cell.length_c   1.000
_cell.angle_alpha   90.00
_cell.angle_beta   90.00
_cell.angle_gamma   90.00
#
_symmetry.space_group_name_H-M   'P 1'
#
loop_
_entity.id
_entity.type
_entity.pdbx_description
1 polymer ?
#
loop_
_entity_poly.entity_id
_entity_poly.type
_entity_poly.pdbx_seq_one_letter_code
_entity_poly.pdbx_strand_id
1 'polypeptide(L)'
;MGLRPLARTRALAVAVLVLLAACNGEGAASPQHTLAPPVPPLSTAVATTSTLPTTTSTSTTSTTTIAPLPTTTSVSAATTPVSAADSTQPPHIDAAAFAIYDVGSQRWLAELAADTPRPVGSLMKLLTAYVVMQAGDPTHVARVPAMHLDPAESAIGLYEGQRVQRDVLLRAELIVSANDAARTLAVDVGGTEEGFVAMMNHAAQALGMVNTAAVNSVGLDAVGAHSSARDMVAIATVLMQDPTFRATVARTDARMNGHHFVATNKLLTSYEGATGVKTGHTTDAGYCLVGSATRGDRMVIVALLGAPSDTARIDGASALLDWAFGQ
;
A
#
# COMPACT_ATOMS: atom_id res chain seq x y z
N MET A 1 -43.98 69.36 -36.83
CA MET A 1 -42.64 68.81 -36.62
C MET A 1 -42.81 67.50 -35.95
N GLY A 2 -42.62 66.50 -36.57
CA GLY A 2 -42.39 65.10 -36.57
C GLY A 2 -42.80 64.21 -35.37
N LEU A 3 -44.03 63.72 -35.40
CA LEU A 3 -44.46 62.60 -34.57
C LEU A 3 -44.14 61.28 -35.24
N ARG A 4 -43.40 60.41 -34.58
CA ARG A 4 -43.17 59.03 -35.02
C ARG A 4 -44.12 58.08 -34.28
N PRO A 5 -44.71 57.07 -34.97
CA PRO A 5 -45.63 56.13 -34.35
C PRO A 5 -44.98 54.98 -33.68
N LEU A 6 -45.55 54.48 -32.57
CA LEU A 6 -45.25 53.31 -31.81
C LEU A 6 -45.57 52.03 -32.60
N ALA A 7 -44.59 51.15 -32.73
CA ALA A 7 -44.75 49.79 -33.26
C ALA A 7 -45.23 48.82 -32.15
N ARG A 8 -46.38 48.20 -32.38
CA ARG A 8 -46.95 47.12 -31.55
C ARG A 8 -46.26 45.79 -31.85
N THR A 9 -45.60 45.22 -30.83
CA THR A 9 -45.05 43.87 -30.93
C THR A 9 -46.16 42.89 -30.55
N ARG A 10 -46.48 41.96 -31.45
CA ARG A 10 -47.38 40.83 -31.21
C ARG A 10 -46.63 39.72 -30.50
N ALA A 11 -47.12 39.28 -29.37
CA ALA A 11 -46.69 38.06 -28.70
C ALA A 11 -47.22 36.83 -29.46
N LEU A 12 -46.34 35.94 -29.90
CA LEU A 12 -46.70 34.64 -30.46
C LEU A 12 -46.58 33.59 -29.35
N ALA A 13 -47.72 33.09 -28.90
CA ALA A 13 -47.77 31.93 -27.99
C ALA A 13 -47.56 30.67 -28.81
N VAL A 14 -46.47 29.96 -28.52
CA VAL A 14 -46.19 28.62 -29.05
C VAL A 14 -46.63 27.61 -28.00
N ALA A 15 -47.73 26.93 -28.24
CA ALA A 15 -48.15 25.76 -27.48
C ALA A 15 -47.22 24.56 -27.83
N VAL A 16 -46.46 24.07 -26.89
CA VAL A 16 -45.70 22.83 -27.05
C VAL A 16 -46.55 21.67 -26.55
N LEU A 17 -46.98 20.87 -27.50
CA LEU A 17 -47.68 19.61 -27.28
C LEU A 17 -46.65 18.56 -26.83
N VAL A 18 -46.72 18.08 -25.58
CA VAL A 18 -45.86 16.97 -25.10
C VAL A 18 -46.47 15.67 -25.56
N LEU A 19 -45.90 15.06 -26.57
CA LEU A 19 -46.13 13.65 -26.91
C LEU A 19 -45.25 12.80 -25.98
N LEU A 20 -45.88 12.03 -25.09
CA LEU A 20 -45.24 10.91 -24.37
C LEU A 20 -45.00 9.75 -25.37
N ALA A 21 -43.80 9.67 -25.89
CA ALA A 21 -43.30 8.46 -26.54
C ALA A 21 -42.48 7.67 -25.50
N ALA A 22 -43.02 6.57 -25.04
CA ALA A 22 -42.29 5.56 -24.27
C ALA A 22 -41.26 4.90 -25.22
N CYS A 23 -40.00 5.32 -25.17
CA CYS A 23 -38.89 4.61 -25.73
C CYS A 23 -38.09 3.99 -24.57
N ASN A 24 -38.12 2.67 -24.48
CA ASN A 24 -37.13 1.87 -23.73
C ASN A 24 -35.74 2.20 -24.30
N GLY A 25 -35.03 3.10 -23.65
CA GLY A 25 -33.62 3.37 -23.89
C GLY A 25 -32.79 2.58 -22.88
N GLU A 26 -32.15 1.52 -23.36
CA GLU A 26 -31.08 0.88 -22.62
C GLU A 26 -30.01 1.93 -22.30
N GLY A 27 -29.96 2.34 -21.03
CA GLY A 27 -28.90 3.18 -20.51
C GLY A 27 -27.60 2.38 -20.55
N ALA A 28 -26.66 2.84 -21.36
CA ALA A 28 -25.29 2.34 -21.31
C ALA A 28 -24.76 2.54 -19.89
N ALA A 29 -24.66 1.45 -19.14
CA ALA A 29 -24.02 1.44 -17.84
C ALA A 29 -22.56 1.82 -18.02
N SER A 30 -22.13 2.88 -17.34
CA SER A 30 -20.71 3.16 -17.16
C SER A 30 -20.04 1.88 -16.61
N PRO A 31 -18.83 1.53 -17.07
CA PRO A 31 -18.13 0.36 -16.55
C PRO A 31 -17.90 0.55 -15.05
N GLN A 32 -18.65 -0.18 -14.25
CA GLN A 32 -18.35 -0.31 -12.83
C GLN A 32 -17.01 -1.02 -12.75
N HIS A 33 -15.99 -0.38 -12.17
CA HIS A 33 -14.75 -1.01 -11.78
C HIS A 33 -15.07 -2.01 -10.66
N THR A 34 -15.52 -3.18 -11.04
CA THR A 34 -15.71 -4.28 -10.11
C THR A 34 -14.34 -4.84 -9.83
N LEU A 35 -13.80 -4.56 -8.66
CA LEU A 35 -12.68 -5.35 -8.14
C LEU A 35 -13.15 -6.82 -8.11
N ALA A 36 -12.26 -7.72 -8.51
CA ALA A 36 -12.57 -9.15 -8.53
C ALA A 36 -13.10 -9.60 -7.16
N PRO A 37 -13.96 -10.62 -7.11
CA PRO A 37 -14.44 -11.18 -5.85
C PRO A 37 -13.26 -11.55 -4.95
N PRO A 38 -13.42 -11.51 -3.61
CA PRO A 38 -12.35 -11.82 -2.68
C PRO A 38 -11.75 -13.18 -3.02
N VAL A 39 -10.42 -13.20 -3.09
CA VAL A 39 -9.66 -14.45 -3.23
C VAL A 39 -10.03 -15.33 -2.02
N PRO A 40 -10.37 -16.60 -2.21
CA PRO A 40 -10.68 -17.49 -1.09
C PRO A 40 -9.51 -17.49 -0.11
N PRO A 41 -9.75 -17.65 1.21
CA PRO A 41 -8.70 -17.65 2.21
C PRO A 41 -7.61 -18.63 1.82
N LEU A 42 -6.38 -18.12 1.74
CA LEU A 42 -5.21 -18.91 1.38
C LEU A 42 -5.06 -20.04 2.41
N SER A 43 -5.11 -21.28 1.94
CA SER A 43 -5.06 -22.48 2.78
C SER A 43 -3.84 -22.45 3.69
N THR A 44 -4.07 -22.49 4.99
CA THR A 44 -3.01 -22.60 6.00
C THR A 44 -2.44 -24.02 5.96
N ALA A 45 -1.21 -24.15 5.43
CA ALA A 45 -0.42 -25.36 5.65
C ALA A 45 0.00 -25.39 7.12
N VAL A 46 -0.49 -26.38 7.86
CA VAL A 46 -0.14 -26.62 9.27
C VAL A 46 1.33 -26.98 9.34
N ALA A 47 2.15 -26.11 9.92
CA ALA A 47 3.56 -26.42 10.26
C ALA A 47 3.58 -27.38 11.45
N THR A 48 4.08 -28.59 11.23
CA THR A 48 4.38 -29.56 12.28
C THR A 48 5.54 -29.06 13.12
N THR A 49 5.29 -28.84 14.39
CA THR A 49 6.28 -28.50 15.43
C THR A 49 7.30 -29.64 15.60
N SER A 50 8.56 -29.38 15.24
CA SER A 50 9.69 -30.22 15.60
C SER A 50 10.32 -29.67 16.87
N THR A 51 10.29 -30.46 17.94
CA THR A 51 10.93 -30.17 19.22
C THR A 51 12.43 -30.37 19.12
N LEU A 52 13.22 -29.31 19.39
CA LEU A 52 14.69 -29.40 19.56
C LEU A 52 15.03 -29.87 20.97
N PRO A 53 16.05 -30.75 21.12
CA PRO A 53 16.59 -31.06 22.43
C PRO A 53 17.58 -29.98 22.91
N THR A 54 17.43 -29.63 24.18
CA THR A 54 18.31 -28.71 24.91
C THR A 54 19.69 -29.37 25.16
N THR A 55 20.75 -28.77 24.64
CA THR A 55 22.14 -29.16 25.02
C THR A 55 22.74 -28.04 25.86
N THR A 56 23.14 -28.43 27.10
CA THR A 56 23.86 -27.62 28.06
C THR A 56 25.32 -27.47 27.64
N SER A 57 25.81 -26.26 27.40
CA SER A 57 27.24 -26.00 27.12
C SER A 57 27.92 -25.47 28.37
N THR A 58 28.94 -26.21 28.79
CA THR A 58 29.87 -25.90 29.88
C THR A 58 30.98 -24.99 29.35
N SER A 59 31.19 -23.84 29.99
CA SER A 59 32.28 -22.88 29.67
C SER A 59 33.60 -23.36 30.23
N THR A 60 34.62 -23.46 29.38
CA THR A 60 36.02 -23.65 29.81
C THR A 60 36.86 -22.45 29.38
N THR A 61 37.43 -21.76 30.36
CA THR A 61 38.34 -20.60 30.16
C THR A 61 39.72 -21.09 29.80
N SER A 62 40.26 -20.67 28.68
CA SER A 62 41.67 -20.94 28.31
C SER A 62 42.42 -19.63 28.06
N THR A 63 43.49 -19.44 28.83
CA THR A 63 44.43 -18.32 28.76
C THR A 63 45.38 -18.50 27.57
N THR A 64 45.50 -17.53 26.67
CA THR A 64 46.43 -17.62 25.53
C THR A 64 47.57 -16.63 25.69
N THR A 65 48.78 -17.18 25.63
CA THR A 65 50.08 -16.50 25.63
C THR A 65 50.38 -15.91 24.24
N ILE A 66 50.91 -14.68 24.20
CA ILE A 66 51.30 -13.94 22.99
C ILE A 66 52.67 -14.39 22.52
N ALA A 67 52.83 -14.70 21.22
CA ALA A 67 54.10 -14.87 20.52
C ALA A 67 54.13 -14.05 19.21
N PRO A 68 55.33 -13.68 18.70
CA PRO A 68 55.49 -12.50 17.81
C PRO A 68 55.26 -12.78 16.31
N LEU A 69 55.03 -11.66 15.60
CA LEU A 69 54.73 -11.47 14.19
C LEU A 69 55.81 -12.02 13.24
N PRO A 70 55.46 -12.66 12.13
CA PRO A 70 56.32 -12.75 10.96
C PRO A 70 55.79 -11.87 9.81
N THR A 71 56.76 -11.42 9.05
CA THR A 71 56.85 -10.51 7.96
C THR A 71 55.92 -10.82 6.78
N THR A 72 55.43 -9.75 6.15
CA THR A 72 54.65 -9.64 4.93
C THR A 72 55.09 -10.54 3.77
N THR A 73 54.14 -11.32 3.24
CA THR A 73 54.18 -11.85 1.87
C THR A 73 52.86 -11.46 1.19
N SER A 74 53.00 -10.68 0.13
CA SER A 74 51.91 -10.26 -0.73
C SER A 74 51.31 -11.47 -1.44
N VAL A 75 50.08 -11.88 -1.08
CA VAL A 75 49.33 -12.88 -1.81
C VAL A 75 48.26 -12.14 -2.61
N SER A 76 48.39 -12.24 -3.94
CA SER A 76 47.40 -11.82 -4.90
C SER A 76 46.04 -12.48 -4.57
N ALA A 77 45.06 -11.70 -4.24
CA ALA A 77 43.70 -12.18 -4.00
C ALA A 77 43.11 -12.65 -5.33
N ALA A 78 43.08 -13.97 -5.51
CA ALA A 78 42.20 -14.58 -6.49
C ALA A 78 40.76 -14.34 -6.02
N THR A 79 40.04 -13.48 -6.72
CA THR A 79 38.58 -13.35 -6.61
C THR A 79 37.97 -14.67 -7.09
N THR A 80 37.70 -15.56 -6.17
CA THR A 80 36.78 -16.69 -6.40
C THR A 80 35.43 -16.11 -6.71
N PRO A 81 34.78 -16.49 -7.84
CA PRO A 81 33.38 -16.13 -8.03
C PRO A 81 32.61 -16.75 -6.88
N VAL A 82 31.89 -15.92 -6.10
CA VAL A 82 30.90 -16.43 -5.15
C VAL A 82 29.87 -17.14 -6.01
N SER A 83 29.92 -18.47 -5.98
CA SER A 83 28.87 -19.31 -6.53
C SER A 83 27.58 -18.84 -5.90
N ALA A 84 26.57 -18.46 -6.73
CA ALA A 84 25.23 -18.23 -6.26
C ALA A 84 24.80 -19.52 -5.54
N ALA A 85 24.89 -19.51 -4.23
CA ALA A 85 24.40 -20.60 -3.42
C ALA A 85 22.90 -20.69 -3.71
N ASP A 86 22.49 -21.85 -4.20
CA ASP A 86 21.13 -22.32 -4.31
C ASP A 86 20.57 -22.41 -2.87
N SER A 87 20.29 -21.25 -2.27
CA SER A 87 19.81 -21.22 -0.90
C SER A 87 18.29 -21.36 -0.94
N THR A 88 17.82 -22.55 -0.63
CA THR A 88 16.39 -22.86 -0.46
C THR A 88 15.73 -22.05 0.65
N GLN A 89 16.50 -21.28 1.43
CA GLN A 89 16.00 -20.42 2.50
C GLN A 89 16.18 -18.94 2.17
N PRO A 90 15.20 -18.08 2.56
CA PRO A 90 15.31 -16.65 2.37
C PRO A 90 16.50 -16.09 3.16
N PRO A 91 17.09 -14.96 2.71
CA PRO A 91 18.15 -14.29 3.44
C PRO A 91 17.65 -13.82 4.80
N HIS A 92 18.56 -13.72 5.76
CA HIS A 92 18.27 -13.08 7.04
C HIS A 92 18.05 -11.58 6.82
N ILE A 93 16.91 -11.08 7.30
CA ILE A 93 16.48 -9.67 7.16
C ILE A 93 16.30 -9.07 8.55
N ASP A 94 16.82 -7.85 8.74
CA ASP A 94 16.60 -7.07 9.96
C ASP A 94 15.20 -6.44 9.93
N ALA A 95 14.21 -7.29 10.23
CA ALA A 95 12.80 -6.92 10.31
C ALA A 95 12.08 -7.83 11.32
N ALA A 96 11.00 -7.34 11.90
CA ALA A 96 10.25 -8.10 12.88
C ALA A 96 9.33 -9.17 12.26
N ALA A 97 8.86 -8.92 11.02
CA ALA A 97 8.05 -9.88 10.27
C ALA A 97 8.16 -9.63 8.77
N PHE A 98 8.04 -10.69 7.98
CA PHE A 98 7.84 -10.57 6.54
C PHE A 98 6.98 -11.71 5.98
N ALA A 99 6.43 -11.48 4.79
CA ALA A 99 5.79 -12.49 3.97
C ALA A 99 6.08 -12.22 2.49
N ILE A 100 6.33 -13.27 1.71
CA ILE A 100 6.62 -13.21 0.27
C ILE A 100 5.61 -14.07 -0.46
N TYR A 101 4.97 -13.49 -1.48
CA TYR A 101 3.94 -14.16 -2.25
C TYR A 101 4.19 -14.03 -3.76
N ASP A 102 4.17 -15.12 -4.45
CA ASP A 102 4.20 -15.17 -5.92
C ASP A 102 2.76 -15.14 -6.44
N VAL A 103 2.43 -14.04 -7.13
CA VAL A 103 1.07 -13.79 -7.60
C VAL A 103 0.66 -14.76 -8.72
N GLY A 104 1.58 -15.11 -9.60
CA GLY A 104 1.31 -15.98 -10.74
C GLY A 104 1.06 -17.43 -10.34
N SER A 105 1.89 -17.98 -9.47
CA SER A 105 1.72 -19.35 -8.95
C SER A 105 0.77 -19.44 -7.75
N GLN A 106 0.34 -18.30 -7.19
CA GLN A 106 -0.49 -18.22 -5.99
C GLN A 106 0.12 -18.94 -4.78
N ARG A 107 1.43 -18.79 -4.58
CA ARG A 107 2.18 -19.48 -3.54
C ARG A 107 2.86 -18.51 -2.58
N TRP A 108 2.79 -18.81 -1.29
CA TRP A 108 3.70 -18.25 -0.29
C TRP A 108 5.09 -18.87 -0.51
N LEU A 109 6.09 -18.02 -0.69
CA LEU A 109 7.46 -18.47 -0.93
C LEU A 109 8.26 -18.57 0.37
N ALA A 110 8.12 -17.58 1.24
CA ALA A 110 8.74 -17.58 2.57
C ALA A 110 8.03 -16.61 3.52
N GLU A 111 8.19 -16.85 4.81
CA GLU A 111 7.50 -16.10 5.86
C GLU A 111 8.32 -16.08 7.15
N LEU A 112 8.24 -14.96 7.88
CA LEU A 112 8.75 -14.79 9.24
C LEU A 112 7.68 -14.08 10.06
N ALA A 113 7.18 -14.69 11.13
CA ALA A 113 6.15 -14.12 12.02
C ALA A 113 4.98 -13.47 11.24
N ALA A 114 4.61 -14.05 10.07
CA ALA A 114 3.75 -13.42 9.07
C ALA A 114 2.33 -13.14 9.56
N ASP A 115 1.83 -13.91 10.51
CA ASP A 115 0.49 -13.76 11.09
C ASP A 115 0.49 -13.00 12.43
N THR A 116 1.66 -12.55 12.90
CA THR A 116 1.76 -11.81 14.17
C THR A 116 1.18 -10.40 14.03
N PRO A 117 0.13 -10.03 14.78
CA PRO A 117 -0.42 -8.68 14.74
C PRO A 117 0.60 -7.64 15.21
N ARG A 118 0.77 -6.56 14.45
CA ARG A 118 1.74 -5.48 14.72
C ARG A 118 1.19 -4.14 14.23
N PRO A 119 1.63 -3.02 14.79
CA PRO A 119 1.48 -1.71 14.15
C PRO A 119 2.13 -1.75 12.75
N VAL A 120 1.47 -1.16 11.77
CA VAL A 120 1.92 -1.18 10.37
C VAL A 120 2.09 0.23 9.79
N GLY A 121 1.78 1.24 10.58
CA GLY A 121 1.81 2.63 10.14
C GLY A 121 0.93 2.85 8.91
N SER A 122 1.36 3.73 8.04
CA SER A 122 0.62 4.08 6.82
C SER A 122 0.41 2.94 5.82
N LEU A 123 0.83 1.69 6.08
CA LEU A 123 0.37 0.56 5.25
C LEU A 123 -1.14 0.34 5.41
N MET A 124 -1.75 0.76 6.52
CA MET A 124 -3.20 0.75 6.72
C MET A 124 -3.96 1.50 5.61
N LYS A 125 -3.33 2.47 4.94
CA LYS A 125 -3.90 3.19 3.81
C LYS A 125 -4.19 2.29 2.59
N LEU A 126 -3.63 1.09 2.50
CA LEU A 126 -4.06 0.10 1.51
C LEU A 126 -5.52 -0.31 1.73
N LEU A 127 -5.92 -0.48 2.99
CA LEU A 127 -7.31 -0.77 3.32
C LEU A 127 -8.22 0.45 3.10
N THR A 128 -7.74 1.66 3.40
CA THR A 128 -8.43 2.91 3.06
C THR A 128 -8.65 3.01 1.55
N ALA A 129 -7.60 2.83 0.75
CA ALA A 129 -7.70 2.85 -0.71
C ALA A 129 -8.70 1.79 -1.23
N TYR A 130 -8.68 0.58 -0.68
CA TYR A 130 -9.62 -0.47 -1.06
C TYR A 130 -11.07 -0.03 -0.84
N VAL A 131 -11.40 0.47 0.36
CA VAL A 131 -12.77 0.92 0.67
C VAL A 131 -13.20 2.08 -0.22
N VAL A 132 -12.33 3.05 -0.48
CA VAL A 132 -12.61 4.19 -1.37
C VAL A 132 -12.84 3.73 -2.81
N MET A 133 -12.04 2.79 -3.31
CA MET A 133 -12.21 2.22 -4.66
C MET A 133 -13.53 1.45 -4.79
N GLN A 134 -13.97 0.74 -3.74
CA GLN A 134 -15.28 0.07 -3.70
C GLN A 134 -16.45 1.07 -3.73
N ALA A 135 -16.30 2.26 -3.18
CA ALA A 135 -17.31 3.31 -3.25
C ALA A 135 -17.51 3.86 -4.67
N GLY A 136 -16.61 3.55 -5.61
CA GLY A 136 -16.68 3.93 -7.01
C GLY A 136 -16.51 5.44 -7.25
N ASP A 137 -16.89 5.89 -8.44
CA ASP A 137 -16.81 7.27 -8.93
C ASP A 137 -15.52 8.03 -8.56
N PRO A 138 -14.40 7.76 -9.27
CA PRO A 138 -13.13 8.43 -9.02
C PRO A 138 -13.17 9.94 -9.31
N THR A 139 -14.17 10.40 -10.09
CA THR A 139 -14.36 11.81 -10.46
C THR A 139 -15.19 12.59 -9.45
N HIS A 140 -15.79 11.90 -8.46
CA HIS A 140 -16.52 12.56 -7.37
C HIS A 140 -15.66 13.63 -6.71
N VAL A 141 -16.25 14.78 -6.45
CA VAL A 141 -15.56 15.93 -5.85
C VAL A 141 -15.86 15.99 -4.36
N ALA A 142 -14.93 15.48 -3.58
CA ALA A 142 -14.96 15.54 -2.13
C ALA A 142 -14.72 16.97 -1.61
N ARG A 143 -15.28 17.28 -0.46
CA ARG A 143 -15.00 18.50 0.29
C ARG A 143 -14.09 18.19 1.48
N VAL A 144 -12.97 18.89 1.57
CA VAL A 144 -12.01 18.74 2.68
C VAL A 144 -12.70 19.17 3.99
N PRO A 145 -12.78 18.29 5.00
CA PRO A 145 -13.35 18.63 6.30
C PRO A 145 -12.39 19.50 7.12
N ALA A 146 -12.89 20.11 8.19
CA ALA A 146 -12.04 20.65 9.24
C ALA A 146 -11.23 19.50 9.85
N MET A 147 -9.90 19.63 9.90
CA MET A 147 -9.03 18.64 10.51
C MET A 147 -7.80 19.32 11.15
N HIS A 148 -7.27 18.69 12.17
CA HIS A 148 -5.97 19.04 12.71
C HIS A 148 -4.94 17.99 12.30
N LEU A 149 -3.79 18.44 11.80
CA LEU A 149 -2.66 17.60 11.47
C LEU A 149 -1.48 17.98 12.35
N ASP A 150 -0.78 17.00 12.88
CA ASP A 150 0.53 17.24 13.48
C ASP A 150 1.51 17.68 12.37
N PRO A 151 2.39 18.66 12.60
CA PRO A 151 3.38 19.09 11.62
C PRO A 151 4.29 17.98 11.09
N ALA A 152 4.44 16.88 11.82
CA ALA A 152 5.20 15.70 11.40
C ALA A 152 4.41 14.76 10.47
N GLU A 153 3.10 14.94 10.33
CA GLU A 153 2.28 14.12 9.44
C GLU A 153 2.54 14.47 7.96
N SER A 154 2.57 13.43 7.12
CA SER A 154 2.62 13.62 5.66
C SER A 154 1.32 14.24 5.16
N ALA A 155 1.41 15.32 4.38
CA ALA A 155 0.27 16.03 3.83
C ALA A 155 0.61 16.68 2.48
N ILE A 156 -0.41 17.01 1.69
CA ILE A 156 -0.27 17.81 0.46
C ILE A 156 -0.75 19.25 0.63
N GLY A 157 -1.09 19.66 1.86
CA GLY A 157 -1.49 21.01 2.20
C GLY A 157 -2.94 21.35 1.82
N LEU A 158 -3.85 20.40 2.01
CA LEU A 158 -5.28 20.65 1.85
C LEU A 158 -5.81 21.58 2.96
N TYR A 159 -6.79 22.43 2.63
CA TYR A 159 -7.42 23.32 3.60
C TYR A 159 -8.94 23.08 3.67
N GLU A 160 -9.54 23.39 4.80
CA GLU A 160 -10.98 23.22 5.04
C GLU A 160 -11.84 23.85 3.94
N GLY A 161 -12.82 23.10 3.46
CA GLY A 161 -13.73 23.52 2.42
C GLY A 161 -13.21 23.40 0.99
N GLN A 162 -11.93 23.11 0.79
CA GLN A 162 -11.36 22.85 -0.53
C GLN A 162 -12.11 21.70 -1.21
N ARG A 163 -12.30 21.81 -2.52
CA ARG A 163 -12.96 20.77 -3.33
C ARG A 163 -11.92 20.04 -4.17
N VAL A 164 -11.81 18.72 -4.00
CA VAL A 164 -10.77 17.89 -4.64
C VAL A 164 -11.40 16.61 -5.18
N GLN A 165 -11.02 16.19 -6.37
CA GLN A 165 -11.51 14.93 -6.93
C GLN A 165 -10.94 13.73 -6.14
N ARG A 166 -11.76 12.69 -6.01
CA ARG A 166 -11.43 11.47 -5.26
C ARG A 166 -10.17 10.79 -5.78
N ASP A 167 -9.98 10.75 -7.11
CA ASP A 167 -8.78 10.18 -7.73
C ASP A 167 -7.49 10.96 -7.38
N VAL A 168 -7.58 12.29 -7.23
CA VAL A 168 -6.44 13.13 -6.81
C VAL A 168 -6.08 12.82 -5.35
N LEU A 169 -7.09 12.68 -4.49
CA LEU A 169 -6.90 12.31 -3.08
C LEU A 169 -6.28 10.90 -2.94
N LEU A 170 -6.78 9.92 -3.71
CA LEU A 170 -6.20 8.57 -3.73
C LEU A 170 -4.73 8.57 -4.17
N ARG A 171 -4.39 9.34 -5.20
CA ARG A 171 -2.99 9.49 -5.63
C ARG A 171 -2.13 10.12 -4.54
N ALA A 172 -2.63 11.14 -3.84
CA ALA A 172 -1.90 11.78 -2.74
C ALA A 172 -1.67 10.81 -1.57
N GLU A 173 -2.68 10.06 -1.19
CA GLU A 173 -2.60 9.04 -0.14
C GLU A 173 -1.61 7.92 -0.49
N LEU A 174 -1.64 7.41 -1.72
CA LEU A 174 -0.83 6.27 -2.13
C LEU A 174 0.63 6.65 -2.44
N ILE A 175 0.87 7.77 -3.13
CA ILE A 175 2.21 8.15 -3.62
C ILE A 175 3.03 8.82 -2.51
N VAL A 176 2.45 9.78 -1.80
CA VAL A 176 3.16 10.56 -0.76
C VAL A 176 2.65 10.30 0.65
N SER A 177 1.73 9.35 0.80
CA SER A 177 1.19 8.97 2.11
C SER A 177 0.41 10.08 2.81
N ALA A 178 -0.21 11.01 2.06
CA ALA A 178 -0.87 12.20 2.57
C ALA A 178 -2.04 11.87 3.53
N ASN A 179 -1.94 12.32 4.78
CA ASN A 179 -2.95 12.07 5.82
C ASN A 179 -4.18 12.98 5.63
N ASP A 180 -3.98 14.23 5.18
CA ASP A 180 -5.07 15.15 4.83
C ASP A 180 -5.97 14.58 3.72
N ALA A 181 -5.36 13.94 2.72
CA ALA A 181 -6.09 13.27 1.65
C ALA A 181 -6.86 12.05 2.15
N ALA A 182 -6.21 11.18 2.95
CA ALA A 182 -6.83 9.97 3.49
C ALA A 182 -8.02 10.30 4.42
N ARG A 183 -7.89 11.28 5.32
CA ARG A 183 -8.99 11.73 6.18
C ARG A 183 -10.13 12.37 5.37
N THR A 184 -9.80 13.12 4.31
CA THR A 184 -10.82 13.67 3.40
C THR A 184 -11.61 12.55 2.72
N LEU A 185 -10.92 11.52 2.22
CA LEU A 185 -11.54 10.33 1.62
C LEU A 185 -12.42 9.58 2.63
N ALA A 186 -11.94 9.44 3.87
CA ALA A 186 -12.68 8.77 4.93
C ALA A 186 -14.01 9.48 5.23
N VAL A 187 -14.00 10.80 5.37
CA VAL A 187 -15.23 11.57 5.61
C VAL A 187 -16.13 11.58 4.38
N ASP A 188 -15.56 11.67 3.17
CA ASP A 188 -16.32 11.67 1.91
C ASP A 188 -17.10 10.37 1.69
N VAL A 189 -16.49 9.22 2.01
CA VAL A 189 -17.10 7.90 1.79
C VAL A 189 -17.88 7.39 3.00
N GLY A 190 -17.35 7.62 4.21
CA GLY A 190 -17.94 7.10 5.45
C GLY A 190 -18.91 8.07 6.15
N GLY A 191 -19.01 9.32 5.68
CA GLY A 191 -19.74 10.39 6.35
C GLY A 191 -19.00 10.95 7.58
N THR A 192 -18.33 10.08 8.34
CA THR A 192 -17.41 10.41 9.43
C THR A 192 -16.19 9.48 9.38
N GLU A 193 -15.11 9.82 10.08
CA GLU A 193 -13.95 8.93 10.15
C GLU A 193 -14.31 7.61 10.87
N GLU A 194 -15.13 7.65 11.92
CA GLU A 194 -15.59 6.45 12.64
C GLU A 194 -16.44 5.54 11.75
N GLY A 195 -17.35 6.13 10.95
CA GLY A 195 -18.15 5.39 9.97
C GLY A 195 -17.27 4.71 8.93
N PHE A 196 -16.25 5.42 8.46
CA PHE A 196 -15.28 4.87 7.51
C PHE A 196 -14.42 3.75 8.13
N VAL A 197 -13.95 3.90 9.36
CA VAL A 197 -13.22 2.86 10.10
C VAL A 197 -14.06 1.60 10.26
N ALA A 198 -15.36 1.71 10.50
CA ALA A 198 -16.26 0.57 10.52
C ALA A 198 -16.30 -0.14 9.15
N MET A 199 -16.34 0.63 8.04
CA MET A 199 -16.24 0.08 6.67
C MET A 199 -14.90 -0.61 6.42
N MET A 200 -13.78 -0.03 6.89
CA MET A 200 -12.45 -0.65 6.79
C MET A 200 -12.42 -2.01 7.49
N ASN A 201 -12.88 -2.09 8.74
CA ASN A 201 -12.89 -3.34 9.50
C ASN A 201 -13.82 -4.39 8.87
N HIS A 202 -14.96 -3.99 8.33
CA HIS A 202 -15.84 -4.88 7.57
C HIS A 202 -15.14 -5.41 6.29
N ALA A 203 -14.43 -4.53 5.57
CA ALA A 203 -13.66 -4.92 4.39
C ALA A 203 -12.51 -5.88 4.74
N ALA A 204 -11.79 -5.63 5.85
CA ALA A 204 -10.74 -6.53 6.33
C ALA A 204 -11.29 -7.93 6.60
N GLN A 205 -12.43 -8.04 7.28
CA GLN A 205 -13.11 -9.33 7.53
C GLN A 205 -13.51 -10.03 6.23
N ALA A 206 -14.12 -9.28 5.29
CA ALA A 206 -14.53 -9.83 3.99
C ALA A 206 -13.36 -10.32 3.13
N LEU A 207 -12.19 -9.70 3.28
CA LEU A 207 -10.95 -10.10 2.61
C LEU A 207 -10.17 -11.21 3.33
N GLY A 208 -10.66 -11.68 4.49
CA GLY A 208 -9.99 -12.70 5.29
C GLY A 208 -8.74 -12.18 6.02
N MET A 209 -8.60 -10.87 6.22
CA MET A 209 -7.50 -10.22 6.95
C MET A 209 -7.75 -10.37 8.46
N VAL A 210 -7.59 -11.58 8.97
CA VAL A 210 -8.00 -11.94 10.34
C VAL A 210 -7.14 -11.32 11.45
N ASN A 211 -5.96 -10.84 11.11
CA ASN A 211 -5.02 -10.17 12.02
C ASN A 211 -4.99 -8.64 11.81
N THR A 212 -6.09 -8.06 11.29
CA THR A 212 -6.17 -6.64 10.98
C THR A 212 -7.32 -5.96 11.71
N ALA A 213 -7.00 -4.87 12.40
CA ALA A 213 -7.98 -3.95 12.97
C ALA A 213 -7.54 -2.50 12.70
N ALA A 214 -8.39 -1.76 12.00
CA ALA A 214 -8.24 -0.33 11.80
C ALA A 214 -8.90 0.45 12.95
N VAL A 215 -8.22 1.52 13.41
CA VAL A 215 -8.74 2.46 14.43
C VAL A 215 -8.82 3.88 13.87
N ASN A 216 -8.07 4.16 12.83
CA ASN A 216 -8.14 5.41 12.06
C ASN A 216 -7.87 5.12 10.57
N SER A 217 -8.17 6.09 9.72
CA SER A 217 -8.06 5.97 8.26
C SER A 217 -6.61 6.08 7.74
N VAL A 218 -5.66 6.48 8.55
CA VAL A 218 -4.30 6.86 8.14
C VAL A 218 -3.21 5.90 8.63
N GLY A 219 -3.52 5.05 9.63
CA GLY A 219 -2.58 4.10 10.21
C GLY A 219 -1.62 4.72 11.23
N LEU A 220 -2.00 5.83 11.88
CA LEU A 220 -1.27 6.35 13.05
C LEU A 220 -1.43 5.41 14.24
N ASP A 221 -0.42 5.42 15.12
CA ASP A 221 -0.40 4.60 16.32
C ASP A 221 -1.62 4.89 17.20
N ALA A 222 -2.36 3.84 17.53
CA ALA A 222 -3.53 3.89 18.39
C ALA A 222 -3.75 2.53 19.04
N VAL A 223 -4.29 2.52 20.25
CA VAL A 223 -4.59 1.27 20.98
C VAL A 223 -5.54 0.40 20.15
N GLY A 224 -5.12 -0.82 19.86
CA GLY A 224 -5.88 -1.77 19.07
C GLY A 224 -5.62 -1.72 17.56
N ALA A 225 -4.95 -0.69 17.03
CA ALA A 225 -4.59 -0.63 15.61
C ALA A 225 -3.47 -1.65 15.29
N HIS A 226 -3.73 -2.58 14.38
CA HIS A 226 -2.73 -3.57 13.96
C HIS A 226 -3.06 -4.19 12.61
N SER A 227 -2.07 -4.84 12.02
CA SER A 227 -2.21 -5.79 10.92
C SER A 227 -1.07 -6.81 10.97
N SER A 228 -1.00 -7.69 9.97
CA SER A 228 0.07 -8.69 9.84
C SER A 228 0.73 -8.60 8.45
N ALA A 229 1.92 -9.18 8.31
CA ALA A 229 2.60 -9.21 7.01
C ALA A 229 1.77 -9.98 5.97
N ARG A 230 1.13 -11.08 6.38
CA ARG A 230 0.24 -11.87 5.52
C ARG A 230 -0.96 -11.05 5.06
N ASP A 231 -1.63 -10.36 5.98
CA ASP A 231 -2.81 -9.55 5.64
C ASP A 231 -2.43 -8.37 4.72
N MET A 232 -1.26 -7.76 4.92
CA MET A 232 -0.76 -6.70 4.04
C MET A 232 -0.45 -7.20 2.63
N VAL A 233 0.07 -8.43 2.48
CA VAL A 233 0.23 -9.07 1.16
C VAL A 233 -1.13 -9.39 0.55
N ALA A 234 -2.08 -9.89 1.34
CA ALA A 234 -3.41 -10.26 0.84
C ALA A 234 -4.11 -9.05 0.22
N ILE A 235 -4.19 -7.92 0.95
CA ILE A 235 -4.83 -6.71 0.40
C ILE A 235 -4.06 -6.13 -0.78
N ALA A 236 -2.74 -6.16 -0.76
CA ALA A 236 -1.93 -5.69 -1.88
C ALA A 236 -2.17 -6.55 -3.13
N THR A 237 -2.30 -7.86 -2.98
CA THR A 237 -2.60 -8.78 -4.09
C THR A 237 -3.95 -8.44 -4.74
N VAL A 238 -4.97 -8.12 -3.96
CA VAL A 238 -6.28 -7.69 -4.47
C VAL A 238 -6.17 -6.35 -5.20
N LEU A 239 -5.56 -5.34 -4.56
CA LEU A 239 -5.43 -4.00 -5.14
C LEU A 239 -4.58 -3.99 -6.42
N MET A 240 -3.54 -4.81 -6.47
CA MET A 240 -2.67 -4.95 -7.64
C MET A 240 -3.33 -5.62 -8.85
N GLN A 241 -4.58 -6.11 -8.73
CA GLN A 241 -5.38 -6.54 -9.89
C GLN A 241 -5.96 -5.34 -10.66
N ASP A 242 -6.20 -4.22 -10.00
CA ASP A 242 -6.70 -3.00 -10.64
C ASP A 242 -5.59 -2.26 -11.40
N PRO A 243 -5.74 -2.01 -12.72
CA PRO A 243 -4.72 -1.35 -13.52
C PRO A 243 -4.49 0.11 -13.13
N THR A 244 -5.52 0.81 -12.63
CA THR A 244 -5.40 2.21 -12.19
C THR A 244 -4.63 2.30 -10.88
N PHE A 245 -4.88 1.37 -9.95
CA PHE A 245 -4.11 1.25 -8.73
C PHE A 245 -2.63 0.97 -9.04
N ARG A 246 -2.34 -0.05 -9.89
CA ARG A 246 -0.97 -0.36 -10.32
C ARG A 246 -0.26 0.85 -10.92
N ALA A 247 -0.93 1.54 -11.86
CA ALA A 247 -0.37 2.73 -12.48
C ALA A 247 -0.11 3.86 -11.47
N THR A 248 -0.91 3.95 -10.41
CA THR A 248 -0.74 4.95 -9.35
C THR A 248 0.45 4.63 -8.46
N VAL A 249 0.54 3.41 -7.92
CA VAL A 249 1.58 3.04 -6.95
C VAL A 249 2.97 2.82 -7.57
N ALA A 250 3.05 2.69 -8.89
CA ALA A 250 4.30 2.62 -9.65
C ALA A 250 4.92 4.01 -9.94
N ARG A 251 4.24 5.11 -9.60
CA ARG A 251 4.77 6.45 -9.86
C ARG A 251 5.86 6.83 -8.88
N THR A 252 6.92 7.41 -9.39
CA THR A 252 8.04 7.93 -8.59
C THR A 252 7.80 9.37 -8.10
N ASP A 253 6.81 10.05 -8.70
CA ASP A 253 6.44 11.42 -8.33
C ASP A 253 4.97 11.73 -8.71
N ALA A 254 4.47 12.86 -8.22
CA ALA A 254 3.19 13.42 -8.63
C ALA A 254 3.15 14.94 -8.45
N ARG A 255 2.35 15.62 -9.31
CA ARG A 255 1.96 17.01 -9.13
C ARG A 255 0.53 17.06 -8.58
N MET A 256 0.36 17.64 -7.42
CA MET A 256 -0.92 17.72 -6.72
C MET A 256 -0.97 19.02 -5.92
N ASN A 257 -2.15 19.63 -5.80
CA ASN A 257 -2.37 20.88 -5.05
C ASN A 257 -1.32 21.99 -5.36
N GLY A 258 -0.90 22.09 -6.64
CA GLY A 258 0.08 23.10 -7.09
C GLY A 258 1.56 22.76 -6.77
N HIS A 259 1.84 21.67 -6.07
CA HIS A 259 3.17 21.25 -5.67
C HIS A 259 3.63 19.99 -6.38
N HIS A 260 4.96 19.79 -6.45
CA HIS A 260 5.59 18.56 -6.90
C HIS A 260 6.04 17.74 -5.68
N PHE A 261 5.65 16.47 -5.66
CA PHE A 261 5.97 15.53 -4.60
C PHE A 261 6.72 14.33 -5.18
N VAL A 262 7.68 13.82 -4.43
CA VAL A 262 8.39 12.56 -4.71
C VAL A 262 7.72 11.45 -3.91
N ALA A 263 7.61 10.27 -4.51
CA ALA A 263 7.02 9.11 -3.83
C ALA A 263 7.83 8.71 -2.59
N THR A 264 7.12 8.29 -1.54
CA THR A 264 7.78 7.79 -0.32
C THR A 264 8.41 6.41 -0.50
N ASN A 265 7.99 5.67 -1.53
CA ASN A 265 8.50 4.34 -1.83
C ASN A 265 9.80 4.40 -2.65
N LYS A 266 10.94 4.39 -1.97
CA LYS A 266 12.26 4.42 -2.62
C LYS A 266 12.60 3.14 -3.39
N LEU A 267 11.91 2.02 -3.13
CA LEU A 267 12.10 0.77 -3.88
C LEU A 267 11.89 0.99 -5.39
N LEU A 268 10.97 1.90 -5.77
CA LEU A 268 10.66 2.23 -7.17
C LEU A 268 11.86 2.77 -7.95
N THR A 269 12.84 3.37 -7.29
CA THR A 269 14.03 3.95 -7.93
C THR A 269 15.31 3.19 -7.64
N SER A 270 15.29 2.25 -6.68
CA SER A 270 16.47 1.50 -6.26
C SER A 270 16.47 0.03 -6.67
N TYR A 271 15.30 -0.51 -7.08
CA TYR A 271 15.17 -1.91 -7.44
C TYR A 271 14.58 -2.06 -8.85
N GLU A 272 15.30 -2.76 -9.73
CA GLU A 272 14.88 -2.99 -11.11
C GLU A 272 13.62 -3.87 -11.16
N GLY A 273 12.61 -3.41 -11.91
CA GLY A 273 11.32 -4.09 -12.01
C GLY A 273 10.35 -3.80 -10.87
N ALA A 274 10.68 -2.90 -9.92
CA ALA A 274 9.74 -2.50 -8.87
C ALA A 274 8.48 -1.85 -9.45
N THR A 275 7.30 -2.28 -8.96
CA THR A 275 5.99 -1.84 -9.44
C THR A 275 5.10 -1.23 -8.35
N GLY A 276 5.59 -1.10 -7.14
CA GLY A 276 4.85 -0.49 -6.00
C GLY A 276 5.37 -1.02 -4.66
N VAL A 277 4.62 -0.94 -3.58
CA VAL A 277 3.21 -0.57 -3.44
C VAL A 277 3.07 0.60 -2.45
N LYS A 278 3.43 0.40 -1.15
CA LYS A 278 3.22 1.39 -0.09
C LYS A 278 4.25 1.27 1.02
N THR A 279 4.66 2.42 1.57
CA THR A 279 5.50 2.51 2.78
C THR A 279 4.66 2.86 4.01
N GLY A 280 5.12 2.43 5.17
CA GLY A 280 4.59 2.82 6.47
C GLY A 280 5.73 3.16 7.43
N HIS A 281 5.51 4.11 8.33
CA HIS A 281 6.40 4.41 9.43
C HIS A 281 5.62 5.14 10.52
N THR A 282 5.76 4.66 11.75
CA THR A 282 5.40 5.33 12.99
C THR A 282 6.42 4.90 14.06
N THR A 283 6.33 5.48 15.25
CA THR A 283 7.22 5.10 16.35
C THR A 283 7.04 3.64 16.74
N ASP A 284 5.78 3.17 16.84
CA ASP A 284 5.48 1.80 17.26
C ASP A 284 5.65 0.78 16.13
N ALA A 285 5.38 1.18 14.88
CA ALA A 285 5.50 0.29 13.73
C ALA A 285 6.95 0.05 13.30
N GLY A 286 7.86 0.99 13.55
CA GLY A 286 9.14 1.03 12.85
C GLY A 286 8.94 1.29 11.35
N TYR A 287 9.90 0.91 10.53
CA TYR A 287 9.82 1.08 9.09
C TYR A 287 9.19 -0.15 8.42
N CYS A 288 8.08 0.08 7.73
CA CYS A 288 7.30 -0.96 7.07
C CYS A 288 7.21 -0.69 5.56
N LEU A 289 7.11 -1.77 4.78
CA LEU A 289 6.95 -1.72 3.32
C LEU A 289 6.08 -2.87 2.84
N VAL A 290 5.14 -2.58 1.97
CA VAL A 290 4.67 -3.55 0.99
C VAL A 290 5.33 -3.18 -0.33
N GLY A 291 6.19 -4.06 -0.82
CA GLY A 291 6.89 -3.93 -2.09
C GLY A 291 6.34 -4.90 -3.12
N SER A 292 6.41 -4.54 -4.39
CA SER A 292 6.16 -5.47 -5.49
C SER A 292 7.16 -5.24 -6.61
N ALA A 293 7.52 -6.33 -7.29
CA ALA A 293 8.33 -6.26 -8.50
C ALA A 293 7.84 -7.27 -9.55
N THR A 294 8.13 -6.99 -10.82
CA THR A 294 7.79 -7.86 -11.94
C THR A 294 9.03 -8.14 -12.78
N ARG A 295 9.30 -9.41 -13.07
CA ARG A 295 10.32 -9.85 -14.04
C ARG A 295 9.65 -10.76 -15.08
N GLY A 296 9.60 -10.33 -16.34
CA GLY A 296 8.74 -10.95 -17.36
C GLY A 296 7.28 -10.92 -16.93
N ASP A 297 6.61 -12.05 -16.94
CA ASP A 297 5.20 -12.19 -16.50
C ASP A 297 5.03 -12.53 -15.03
N ARG A 298 6.14 -12.68 -14.29
CA ARG A 298 6.13 -13.08 -12.88
C ARG A 298 6.12 -11.84 -11.98
N MET A 299 5.07 -11.70 -11.17
CA MET A 299 4.95 -10.66 -10.12
C MET A 299 5.12 -11.28 -8.74
N VAL A 300 5.98 -10.69 -7.94
CA VAL A 300 6.19 -11.04 -6.53
C VAL A 300 5.80 -9.85 -5.66
N ILE A 301 5.08 -10.11 -4.57
CA ILE A 301 4.74 -9.13 -3.53
C ILE A 301 5.43 -9.53 -2.24
N VAL A 302 6.06 -8.57 -1.57
CA VAL A 302 6.67 -8.73 -0.25
C VAL A 302 6.07 -7.72 0.72
N ALA A 303 5.67 -8.17 1.92
CA ALA A 303 5.44 -7.28 3.05
C ALA A 303 6.58 -7.45 4.05
N LEU A 304 7.16 -6.35 4.51
CA LEU A 304 8.23 -6.29 5.49
C LEU A 304 7.81 -5.29 6.58
N LEU A 305 7.78 -5.74 7.84
CA LEU A 305 7.27 -4.98 8.98
C LEU A 305 8.34 -4.84 10.06
N GLY A 306 8.44 -3.65 10.65
CA GLY A 306 9.27 -3.40 11.81
C GLY A 306 10.78 -3.40 11.54
N ALA A 307 11.22 -2.91 10.38
CA ALA A 307 12.64 -2.67 10.15
C ALA A 307 13.14 -1.47 10.99
N PRO A 308 14.43 -1.44 11.37
CA PRO A 308 14.98 -0.38 12.23
C PRO A 308 15.21 0.95 11.50
N SER A 309 15.25 0.95 10.17
CA SER A 309 15.49 2.15 9.37
C SER A 309 14.87 2.08 7.98
N ASP A 310 14.78 3.25 7.32
CA ASP A 310 14.34 3.33 5.92
C ASP A 310 15.25 2.53 4.98
N THR A 311 16.57 2.59 5.20
CA THR A 311 17.55 1.79 4.44
C THR A 311 17.32 0.29 4.66
N ALA A 312 17.20 -0.14 5.91
CA ALA A 312 17.00 -1.57 6.23
C ALA A 312 15.73 -2.15 5.59
N ARG A 313 14.61 -1.39 5.55
CA ARG A 313 13.39 -1.88 4.88
C ARG A 313 13.54 -2.01 3.36
N ILE A 314 14.30 -1.09 2.72
CA ILE A 314 14.52 -1.14 1.26
C ILE A 314 15.49 -2.25 0.90
N ASP A 315 16.62 -2.35 1.62
CA ASP A 315 17.63 -3.40 1.40
C ASP A 315 17.04 -4.80 1.68
N GLY A 316 16.27 -4.90 2.79
CA GLY A 316 15.59 -6.14 3.14
C GLY A 316 14.56 -6.57 2.08
N ALA A 317 13.72 -5.65 1.61
CA ALA A 317 12.76 -5.95 0.57
C ALA A 317 13.44 -6.33 -0.75
N SER A 318 14.53 -5.65 -1.12
CA SER A 318 15.33 -5.97 -2.31
C SER A 318 15.92 -7.38 -2.23
N ALA A 319 16.53 -7.74 -1.10
CA ALA A 319 17.12 -9.07 -0.88
C ALA A 319 16.05 -10.18 -0.92
N LEU A 320 14.86 -9.94 -0.33
CA LEU A 320 13.74 -10.89 -0.38
C LEU A 320 13.20 -11.07 -1.80
N LEU A 321 13.10 -9.98 -2.58
CA LEU A 321 12.68 -10.05 -3.98
C LEU A 321 13.70 -10.78 -4.85
N ASP A 322 15.00 -10.50 -4.70
CA ASP A 322 16.06 -11.20 -5.42
C ASP A 322 16.05 -12.70 -5.13
N TRP A 323 15.92 -13.07 -3.86
CA TRP A 323 15.79 -14.47 -3.47
C TRP A 323 14.54 -15.10 -4.11
N ALA A 324 13.38 -14.42 -4.04
CA ALA A 324 12.13 -14.93 -4.58
C ALA A 324 12.18 -15.14 -6.11
N PHE A 325 12.84 -14.25 -6.84
CA PHE A 325 13.01 -14.41 -8.29
C PHE A 325 14.04 -15.49 -8.66
N GLY A 326 14.88 -15.89 -7.73
CA GLY A 326 15.82 -17.00 -7.87
C GLY A 326 15.19 -18.38 -7.64
N GLN A 327 13.96 -18.46 -7.08
CA GLN A 327 13.20 -19.70 -6.88
C GLN A 327 12.38 -20.03 -8.14
#